data_8cb8444b775b1f52f55732705ef7a42b
#
_entry.id   8cb8444b775b1f52f55732705ef7a42b
#
_cell.length_a   1.000
_cell.length_b   1.000
_cell.length_c   1.000
_cell.angle_alpha   90.00
_cell.angle_beta   90.00
_cell.angle_gamma   90.00
#
_symmetry.space_group_name_H-M   'P 1'
#
loop_
_entity.id
_entity.type
_entity.pdbx_description
1 polymer ?
#
loop_
_entity_poly.entity_id
_entity_poly.type
_entity_poly.pdbx_seq_one_letter_code
_entity_poly.pdbx_strand_id
1 'polypeptide(L)' 'MSKLFKLDIVTPIKTFSFDNVSYVKCPGVDGYFGIMKNHTNSIINLTDGTISVKTDKNEVKFSCSYGIADINSD' A
#
# COMPACT_ATOMS: atom_id res chain seq x y z
N MET A 1 -3.69 -17.79 11.67
CA MET A 1 -4.55 -16.62 11.61
C MET A 1 -3.86 -15.48 10.89
N SER A 2 -4.49 -14.89 9.93
CA SER A 2 -3.86 -13.81 9.19
C SER A 2 -4.14 -12.49 9.89
N LYS A 3 -3.15 -11.61 9.83
CA LYS A 3 -3.27 -10.26 10.31
C LYS A 3 -3.41 -9.33 9.13
N LEU A 4 -4.25 -8.34 9.29
CA LEU A 4 -4.51 -7.36 8.26
C LEU A 4 -4.05 -6.01 8.77
N PHE A 5 -3.79 -5.11 7.85
CA PHE A 5 -3.32 -3.78 8.22
C PHE A 5 -4.09 -2.71 7.48
N LYS A 6 -3.92 -1.47 7.92
CA LYS A 6 -4.52 -0.31 7.27
C LYS A 6 -3.48 0.31 6.36
N LEU A 7 -3.94 0.78 5.23
CA LEU A 7 -3.07 1.38 4.23
C LEU A 7 -3.69 2.68 3.75
N ASP A 8 -2.93 3.75 3.82
CA ASP A 8 -3.31 5.02 3.22
C ASP A 8 -2.31 5.35 2.14
N ILE A 9 -2.80 5.60 0.94
CA ILE A 9 -1.97 6.06 -0.17
C ILE A 9 -2.27 7.54 -0.35
N VAL A 10 -1.29 8.36 -0.05
CA VAL A 10 -1.45 9.82 -0.11
C VAL A 10 -0.74 10.33 -1.36
N THR A 11 -1.50 10.94 -2.25
CA THR A 11 -0.96 11.57 -3.45
C THR A 11 -1.27 13.06 -3.39
N PRO A 12 -0.66 13.86 -4.26
CA PRO A 12 -0.94 15.29 -4.26
C PRO A 12 -2.39 15.65 -4.54
N ILE A 13 -3.12 14.76 -5.18
CA ILE A 13 -4.50 15.03 -5.57
C ILE A 13 -5.51 14.36 -4.65
N LYS A 14 -5.15 13.22 -4.08
CA LYS A 14 -6.16 12.40 -3.43
C LYS A 14 -5.52 11.43 -2.46
N THR A 15 -6.26 11.07 -1.43
CA THR A 15 -5.87 10.02 -0.49
C THR A 15 -6.78 8.82 -0.68
N PHE A 16 -6.17 7.66 -0.81
CA PHE A 16 -6.90 6.39 -0.88
C PHE A 16 -6.67 5.65 0.42
N SER A 17 -7.75 5.18 1.03
CA SER A 17 -7.65 4.46 2.30
C SER A 17 -8.22 3.06 2.15
N PHE A 18 -7.49 2.08 2.66
CA PHE A 18 -7.89 0.68 2.60
C PHE A 18 -7.79 0.06 3.97
N ASP A 19 -8.82 -0.67 4.34
CA ASP A 19 -8.82 -1.47 5.57
C ASP A 19 -8.66 -2.93 5.23
N ASN A 20 -8.20 -3.70 6.20
CA ASN A 20 -8.10 -5.15 6.08
C ASN A 20 -7.24 -5.57 4.90
N VAL A 21 -6.08 -4.93 4.78
CA VAL A 21 -5.15 -5.22 3.70
C VAL A 21 -4.28 -6.39 4.12
N SER A 22 -4.16 -7.39 3.24
CA SER A 22 -3.30 -8.53 3.49
C SER A 22 -1.97 -8.39 2.79
N TYR A 23 -1.93 -7.62 1.71
CA TYR A 23 -0.73 -7.47 0.93
C TYR A 23 -0.86 -6.23 0.04
N VAL A 24 0.22 -5.48 -0.11
CA VAL A 24 0.27 -4.37 -1.06
C VAL A 24 1.59 -4.43 -1.81
N LYS A 25 1.53 -4.23 -3.12
CA LYS A 25 2.71 -4.15 -3.96
C LYS A 25 2.79 -2.73 -4.49
N CYS A 26 3.91 -2.08 -4.27
CA CYS A 26 4.11 -0.67 -4.58
C CYS A 26 5.35 -0.44 -5.41
N PRO A 27 5.34 0.58 -6.29
CA PRO A 27 6.56 0.98 -7.00
C PRO A 27 7.41 1.88 -6.10
N GLY A 28 8.59 1.44 -5.76
CA GLY A 28 9.52 2.21 -4.97
C GLY A 28 10.67 2.72 -5.80
N VAL A 29 11.54 3.51 -5.16
CA VAL A 29 12.67 4.14 -5.85
C VAL A 29 13.59 3.09 -6.46
N ASP A 30 13.77 1.97 -5.79
CA ASP A 30 14.65 0.92 -6.24
C ASP A 30 13.90 -0.23 -6.91
N GLY A 31 12.65 -0.02 -7.28
CA GLY A 31 11.87 -1.04 -7.93
C GLY A 31 10.63 -1.39 -7.11
N TYR A 32 9.86 -2.33 -7.60
CA TYR A 32 8.66 -2.77 -6.92
C TYR A 32 9.01 -3.57 -5.67
N PHE A 33 8.19 -3.40 -4.66
CA PHE A 33 8.34 -4.16 -3.42
C PHE A 33 6.96 -4.47 -2.87
N GLY A 34 6.89 -5.50 -2.04
CA GLY A 34 5.64 -5.92 -1.45
C GLY A 34 5.68 -5.84 0.07
N ILE A 35 4.53 -5.54 0.66
CA ILE A 35 4.38 -5.48 2.11
C ILE A 35 3.25 -6.39 2.50
N MET A 36 3.53 -7.27 3.44
CA MET A 36 2.58 -8.23 3.93
C MET A 36 2.28 -7.96 5.40
N LYS A 37 1.39 -8.72 5.94
CA LYS A 37 1.07 -8.63 7.37
C LYS A 37 2.32 -8.75 8.22
N ASN A 38 2.26 -8.25 9.42
CA ASN A 38 3.36 -8.26 10.39
C ASN A 38 4.47 -7.27 10.09
N HIS A 39 4.29 -6.46 9.08
CA HIS A 39 5.23 -5.39 8.82
C HIS A 39 5.04 -4.31 9.88
N THR A 40 6.12 -3.68 10.30
CA THR A 40 6.01 -2.57 11.24
C THR A 40 5.39 -1.36 10.54
N ASN A 41 4.85 -0.46 11.34
CA ASN A 41 4.32 0.79 10.79
C ASN A 41 5.41 1.50 9.99
N SER A 42 5.06 1.96 8.82
CA SER A 42 6.05 2.53 7.91
C SER A 42 5.44 3.60 7.04
N ILE A 43 6.28 4.51 6.61
CA ILE A 43 5.92 5.51 5.61
C ILE A 43 6.92 5.34 4.47
N ILE A 44 6.41 5.09 3.27
CA ILE A 44 7.24 4.73 2.14
C ILE A 44 6.96 5.67 0.98
N ASN A 45 8.02 6.17 0.37
CA ASN A 45 7.90 7.03 -0.81
C ASN A 45 7.66 6.17 -2.04
N LEU A 46 6.69 6.57 -2.84
CA LEU A 46 6.29 5.86 -4.05
C LEU A 46 6.72 6.64 -5.29
N THR A 47 6.98 5.90 -6.36
CA THR A 47 7.30 6.46 -7.66
C THR A 47 6.25 6.07 -8.67
N ASP A 48 6.48 6.35 -9.94
CA ASP A 48 5.55 5.99 -11.01
C ASP A 48 5.39 4.48 -11.06
N GLY A 49 4.16 4.05 -11.20
CA GLY A 49 3.89 2.63 -11.39
C GLY A 49 2.49 2.26 -11.00
N THR A 50 2.27 0.97 -10.87
CA THR A 50 0.98 0.42 -10.51
C THR A 50 1.02 -0.08 -9.08
N ILE A 51 0.02 0.31 -8.31
CA ILE A 51 -0.14 -0.18 -6.93
C ILE A 51 -1.19 -1.29 -6.96
N SER A 52 -0.85 -2.41 -6.34
CA SER A 52 -1.79 -3.52 -6.18
C SER A 52 -2.07 -3.71 -4.71
N VAL A 53 -3.33 -3.61 -4.33
CA VAL A 53 -3.75 -3.76 -2.93
C VAL A 53 -4.66 -4.97 -2.83
N LYS A 54 -4.29 -5.90 -1.98
CA LYS A 54 -5.08 -7.10 -1.76
C LYS A 54 -5.68 -7.03 -0.36
N THR A 55 -6.99 -7.04 -0.31
CA THR A 55 -7.71 -7.04 0.96
C THR A 55 -8.26 -8.42 1.24
N ASP A 56 -8.98 -8.55 2.33
CA ASP A 56 -9.60 -9.82 2.68
C ASP A 56 -10.73 -10.22 1.72
N LYS A 57 -11.17 -9.30 0.87
CA LYS A 57 -12.31 -9.56 -0.02
C LYS A 57 -11.97 -9.51 -1.49
N ASN A 58 -11.04 -8.65 -1.88
CA ASN A 58 -10.76 -8.50 -3.31
C ASN A 58 -9.39 -7.88 -3.50
N GLU A 59 -9.07 -7.63 -4.75
CA GLU A 59 -7.81 -7.00 -5.13
C GLU A 59 -8.12 -5.79 -5.99
N VAL A 60 -7.42 -4.69 -5.71
CA VAL A 60 -7.59 -3.43 -6.43
C VAL A 60 -6.24 -3.02 -7.00
N LYS A 61 -6.23 -2.58 -8.24
CA LYS A 61 -5.02 -2.06 -8.90
C LYS A 61 -5.29 -0.69 -9.45
N PHE A 62 -4.33 0.19 -9.31
CA PHE A 62 -4.45 1.53 -9.88
C PHE A 62 -3.07 2.13 -10.11
N SER A 63 -3.04 3.14 -10.98
CA SER A 63 -1.80 3.81 -11.34
C SER A 63 -1.47 4.89 -10.32
N CYS A 64 -0.18 5.11 -10.14
CA CYS A 64 0.30 6.14 -9.23
C CYS A 64 1.50 6.84 -9.86
N SER A 65 1.51 8.16 -9.85
CA SER A 65 2.67 8.90 -10.35
C SER A 65 3.73 9.01 -9.26
N TYR A 66 3.33 9.40 -8.07
CA TYR A 66 4.17 9.36 -6.88
C TYR A 66 3.30 9.70 -5.70
N GLY A 67 3.81 9.42 -4.53
CA GLY A 67 3.05 9.64 -3.33
C GLY A 67 3.71 8.99 -2.15
N ILE A 68 2.92 8.77 -1.13
CA ILE A 68 3.38 8.17 0.12
C ILE A 68 2.43 7.05 0.50
N ALA A 69 3.00 5.90 0.84
CA ALA A 69 2.23 4.80 1.41
C ALA A 69 2.44 4.82 2.92
N ASP A 70 1.36 4.99 3.66
CA ASP A 70 1.37 5.01 5.11
C ASP A 70 0.77 3.69 5.60
N ILE A 71 1.60 2.86 6.18
CA ILE A 71 1.23 1.51 6.59
C ILE A 71 1.09 1.46 8.09
N ASN A 72 -0.07 1.04 8.53
CA ASN A 72 -0.39 1.00 9.93
C ASN A 72 -0.85 -0.41 10.29
N SER A 73 -0.02 -1.12 10.99
CA SER A 73 -0.24 -2.55 11.25
C SER A 73 -0.94 -2.81 12.57
N ASP A 74 -1.59 -1.88 13.11
CA ASP A 74 -2.22 -2.00 14.40
C ASP A 74 -3.33 -3.04 14.47
#